data_ce552e9ce37eb511956b997dd31ce9b7
#
_entry.id   ce552e9ce37eb511956b997dd31ce9b7
#
_cell.length_a   1.000
_cell.length_b   1.000
_cell.length_c   1.000
_cell.angle_alpha   90.00
_cell.angle_beta   90.00
_cell.angle_gamma   90.00
#
_symmetry.space_group_name_H-M   'P 1'
#
loop_
_entity.id
_entity.type
_entity.pdbx_description
1 polymer ?
#
loop_
_entity_poly.entity_id
_entity_poly.type
_entity_poly.pdbx_seq_one_letter_code
_entity_poly.pdbx_strand_id
1 'polypeptide(L)'
;MSNAVRTTKESSAIPTDTLMTVRQVAGYLKLNERTVLKLVSEEALPGVKIGNQWRFRRAMLDTWLDDQMLGVVPRQLEVHLNPGAPRRMLALESCFQPAHIIEELEATTKIGVVEELAALANRLGLVRDKNWFVGALIERENIMPSAVGNGVAFLHTLYRHPEQVVRPFMVLGRTRQGVDFDALDGKPTFLFFALGLKFQELELPWLAKLAQMFGRPETVKELLAAPGREAIFESLRQAERTLFPVK
;
A
#
# COMPACT_ATOMS: atom_id res chain seq x y z
N MET A 1 -42.62 39.83 -25.33
CA MET A 1 -41.17 39.48 -25.41
C MET A 1 -40.83 38.69 -24.16
N SER A 2 -40.83 37.37 -24.29
CA SER A 2 -40.68 36.46 -23.18
C SER A 2 -39.23 35.87 -23.25
N ASN A 3 -38.42 36.17 -22.26
CA ASN A 3 -37.06 35.65 -22.14
C ASN A 3 -37.08 34.38 -21.28
N ALA A 4 -36.98 33.24 -21.94
CA ALA A 4 -36.79 31.95 -21.27
C ALA A 4 -35.34 31.82 -20.83
N VAL A 5 -35.11 31.84 -19.51
CA VAL A 5 -33.84 31.50 -18.87
C VAL A 5 -33.67 29.99 -18.94
N ARG A 6 -32.73 29.53 -19.75
CA ARG A 6 -32.25 28.15 -19.74
C ARG A 6 -31.41 27.93 -18.49
N THR A 7 -31.92 27.19 -17.53
CA THR A 7 -31.15 26.62 -16.40
C THR A 7 -30.29 25.50 -16.92
N THR A 8 -29.00 25.76 -17.02
CA THR A 8 -27.94 24.74 -17.20
C THR A 8 -27.87 23.92 -15.91
N LYS A 9 -28.21 22.64 -16.01
CA LYS A 9 -27.92 21.65 -14.96
C LYS A 9 -26.41 21.49 -14.83
N GLU A 10 -25.83 22.11 -13.84
CA GLU A 10 -24.48 21.80 -13.40
C GLU A 10 -24.42 20.34 -12.94
N SER A 11 -23.62 19.55 -13.63
CA SER A 11 -23.25 18.21 -13.21
C SER A 11 -22.37 18.36 -11.97
N SER A 12 -22.95 18.27 -10.78
CA SER A 12 -22.17 18.25 -9.52
C SER A 12 -21.35 16.97 -9.48
N ALA A 13 -20.06 17.09 -9.71
CA ALA A 13 -19.12 16.02 -9.49
C ALA A 13 -19.15 15.62 -8.00
N ILE A 14 -19.55 14.38 -7.73
CA ILE A 14 -19.56 13.83 -6.37
C ILE A 14 -18.10 13.72 -5.90
N PRO A 15 -17.72 14.29 -4.73
CA PRO A 15 -16.36 14.19 -4.20
C PRO A 15 -15.92 12.72 -4.07
N THR A 16 -14.65 12.44 -4.31
CA THR A 16 -14.06 11.08 -4.30
C THR A 16 -14.17 10.37 -2.96
N ASP A 17 -14.33 11.09 -1.87
CA ASP A 17 -14.44 10.54 -0.50
C ASP A 17 -15.89 10.30 -0.03
N THR A 18 -16.89 10.48 -0.92
CA THR A 18 -18.31 10.33 -0.58
C THR A 18 -18.74 8.86 -0.66
N LEU A 19 -19.44 8.41 0.39
CA LEU A 19 -20.10 7.09 0.36
C LEU A 19 -21.31 7.13 -0.57
N MET A 20 -21.33 6.21 -1.54
CA MET A 20 -22.41 6.06 -2.51
C MET A 20 -23.40 4.96 -2.10
N THR A 21 -24.65 5.16 -2.44
CA THR A 21 -25.70 4.14 -2.34
C THR A 21 -25.74 3.25 -3.59
N VAL A 22 -26.43 2.11 -3.54
CA VAL A 22 -26.66 1.22 -4.70
C VAL A 22 -27.17 1.99 -5.91
N ARG A 23 -28.14 2.89 -5.72
CA ARG A 23 -28.72 3.71 -6.79
C ARG A 23 -27.71 4.65 -7.44
N GLN A 24 -26.84 5.26 -6.63
CA GLN A 24 -25.79 6.15 -7.13
C GLN A 24 -24.73 5.38 -7.91
N VAL A 25 -24.35 4.17 -7.43
CA VAL A 25 -23.43 3.28 -8.13
C VAL A 25 -24.02 2.80 -9.45
N ALA A 26 -25.30 2.43 -9.46
CA ALA A 26 -26.01 2.03 -10.68
C ALA A 26 -25.99 3.16 -11.74
N GLY A 27 -26.25 4.39 -11.32
CA GLY A 27 -26.15 5.57 -12.20
C GLY A 27 -24.73 5.84 -12.68
N TYR A 28 -23.73 5.67 -11.80
CA TYR A 28 -22.33 5.92 -12.10
C TYR A 28 -21.76 4.90 -13.10
N LEU A 29 -22.00 3.61 -12.88
CA LEU A 29 -21.54 2.53 -13.75
C LEU A 29 -22.41 2.28 -14.98
N LYS A 30 -23.54 3.05 -15.12
CA LYS A 30 -24.55 2.85 -16.16
C LYS A 30 -25.15 1.44 -16.14
N LEU A 31 -25.34 0.88 -14.96
CA LEU A 31 -25.96 -0.42 -14.71
C LEU A 31 -27.33 -0.22 -14.04
N ASN A 32 -28.13 -1.29 -13.96
CA ASN A 32 -29.33 -1.29 -13.13
C ASN A 32 -28.98 -1.67 -11.67
N GLU A 33 -29.81 -1.25 -10.71
CA GLU A 33 -29.59 -1.54 -9.28
C GLU A 33 -29.53 -3.03 -8.97
N ARG A 34 -30.30 -3.85 -9.69
CA ARG A 34 -30.32 -5.31 -9.51
C ARG A 34 -28.98 -5.93 -9.91
N THR A 35 -28.33 -5.42 -10.98
CA THR A 35 -27.00 -5.84 -11.40
C THR A 35 -25.95 -5.44 -10.36
N VAL A 36 -26.02 -4.23 -9.82
CA VAL A 36 -25.11 -3.78 -8.75
C VAL A 36 -25.26 -4.65 -7.50
N LEU A 37 -26.51 -4.95 -7.09
CA LEU A 37 -26.77 -5.83 -5.96
C LEU A 37 -26.25 -7.26 -6.21
N LYS A 38 -26.40 -7.77 -7.42
CA LYS A 38 -25.84 -9.06 -7.80
C LYS A 38 -24.32 -9.06 -7.70
N LEU A 39 -23.65 -8.10 -8.35
CA LEU A 39 -22.19 -7.99 -8.34
C LEU A 39 -21.61 -7.84 -6.93
N VAL A 40 -22.26 -7.04 -6.05
CA VAL A 40 -21.77 -6.87 -4.68
C VAL A 40 -22.07 -8.09 -3.80
N SER A 41 -23.15 -8.82 -4.05
CA SER A 41 -23.46 -10.06 -3.32
C SER A 41 -22.59 -11.23 -3.75
N GLU A 42 -22.10 -11.21 -4.99
CA GLU A 42 -21.12 -12.15 -5.53
C GLU A 42 -19.68 -11.69 -5.25
N GLU A 43 -19.51 -10.64 -4.42
CA GLU A 43 -18.23 -10.04 -4.06
C GLU A 43 -17.39 -9.58 -5.27
N ALA A 44 -18.01 -9.47 -6.43
CA ALA A 44 -17.39 -9.02 -7.68
C ALA A 44 -17.28 -7.48 -7.76
N LEU A 45 -18.01 -6.73 -6.92
CA LEU A 45 -17.97 -5.27 -6.82
C LEU A 45 -17.63 -4.87 -5.38
N PRO A 46 -16.62 -4.01 -5.13
CA PRO A 46 -16.23 -3.63 -3.78
C PRO A 46 -17.30 -2.79 -3.09
N GLY A 47 -17.83 -3.26 -1.97
CA GLY A 47 -18.84 -2.57 -1.18
C GLY A 47 -18.86 -3.09 0.26
N VAL A 48 -19.41 -2.28 1.18
CA VAL A 48 -19.58 -2.63 2.59
C VAL A 48 -21.05 -2.54 2.98
N LYS A 49 -21.52 -3.49 3.78
CA LYS A 49 -22.88 -3.49 4.31
C LYS A 49 -22.89 -2.81 5.68
N ILE A 50 -23.50 -1.62 5.76
CA ILE A 50 -23.66 -0.87 7.01
C ILE A 50 -25.13 -0.97 7.42
N GLY A 51 -25.38 -1.67 8.53
CA GLY A 51 -26.73 -2.08 8.88
C GLY A 51 -27.33 -3.01 7.82
N ASN A 52 -28.45 -2.64 7.24
CA ASN A 52 -29.06 -3.44 6.16
C ASN A 52 -28.90 -2.79 4.77
N GLN A 53 -27.94 -1.85 4.60
CA GLN A 53 -27.76 -1.08 3.38
C GLN A 53 -26.32 -1.17 2.88
N TRP A 54 -26.15 -1.41 1.56
CA TRP A 54 -24.85 -1.36 0.92
C TRP A 54 -24.36 0.08 0.74
N ARG A 55 -23.07 0.29 1.01
CA ARG A 55 -22.34 1.54 0.80
C ARG A 55 -21.05 1.26 0.04
N PHE A 56 -20.70 2.23 -0.80
CA PHE A 56 -19.56 2.11 -1.73
C PHE A 56 -18.74 3.39 -1.65
N ARG A 57 -17.42 3.29 -1.64
CA ARG A 57 -16.55 4.44 -1.86
C ARG A 57 -16.31 4.62 -3.34
N ARG A 58 -16.48 5.83 -3.85
CA ARG A 58 -16.28 6.15 -5.27
C ARG A 58 -14.89 5.76 -5.74
N ALA A 59 -13.84 6.11 -4.99
CA ALA A 59 -12.46 5.75 -5.32
C ALA A 59 -12.24 4.23 -5.49
N MET A 60 -12.95 3.40 -4.73
CA MET A 60 -12.89 1.94 -4.89
C MET A 60 -13.58 1.47 -6.18
N LEU A 61 -14.66 2.14 -6.57
CA LEU A 61 -15.35 1.83 -7.83
C LEU A 61 -14.52 2.26 -9.04
N ASP A 62 -13.86 3.41 -8.96
CA ASP A 62 -12.96 3.89 -10.03
C ASP A 62 -11.81 2.88 -10.24
N THR A 63 -11.17 2.44 -9.17
CA THR A 63 -10.12 1.40 -9.24
C THR A 63 -10.64 0.09 -9.81
N TRP A 64 -11.80 -0.37 -9.33
CA TRP A 64 -12.43 -1.59 -9.84
C TRP A 64 -12.73 -1.49 -11.34
N LEU A 65 -13.21 -0.33 -11.80
CA LEU A 65 -13.50 -0.08 -13.20
C LEU A 65 -12.23 -0.11 -14.06
N ASP A 66 -11.16 0.55 -13.57
CA ASP A 66 -9.86 0.55 -14.23
C ASP A 66 -9.30 -0.89 -14.35
N ASP A 67 -9.40 -1.70 -13.30
CA ASP A 67 -8.98 -3.11 -13.30
C ASP A 67 -9.79 -3.94 -14.30
N GLN A 68 -11.11 -3.70 -14.41
CA GLN A 68 -11.97 -4.36 -15.42
C GLN A 68 -11.56 -3.96 -16.84
N MET A 69 -11.29 -2.67 -17.09
CA MET A 69 -10.91 -2.15 -18.41
C MET A 69 -9.53 -2.63 -18.85
N LEU A 70 -8.62 -2.88 -17.90
CA LEU A 70 -7.28 -3.40 -18.18
C LEU A 70 -7.25 -4.93 -18.32
N GLY A 71 -8.40 -5.61 -18.20
CA GLY A 71 -8.48 -7.08 -18.23
C GLY A 71 -7.81 -7.75 -17.03
N VAL A 72 -7.46 -6.97 -16.00
CA VAL A 72 -7.05 -7.48 -14.70
C VAL A 72 -8.33 -7.93 -13.99
N VAL A 73 -8.68 -9.21 -14.14
CA VAL A 73 -9.83 -9.79 -13.43
C VAL A 73 -9.58 -9.61 -11.94
N PRO A 74 -10.35 -8.76 -11.21
CA PRO A 74 -10.29 -8.74 -9.77
C PRO A 74 -10.89 -10.05 -9.28
N ARG A 75 -10.07 -11.05 -9.06
CA ARG A 75 -10.46 -12.13 -8.17
C ARG A 75 -10.57 -11.48 -6.80
N GLN A 76 -11.81 -11.34 -6.37
CA GLN A 76 -12.28 -10.92 -5.04
C GLN A 76 -11.18 -10.71 -4.02
N LEU A 77 -10.96 -9.45 -3.64
CA LEU A 77 -10.24 -9.09 -2.42
C LEU A 77 -11.13 -9.51 -1.24
N GLU A 78 -11.09 -10.77 -0.90
CA GLU A 78 -11.47 -11.21 0.44
C GLU A 78 -10.45 -10.61 1.43
N VAL A 79 -10.73 -9.39 1.90
CA VAL A 79 -10.15 -8.84 3.10
C VAL A 79 -10.86 -9.46 4.31
N HIS A 80 -10.84 -10.76 4.35
CA HIS A 80 -10.76 -11.54 5.57
C HIS A 80 -9.30 -12.03 5.61
N LEU A 81 -8.74 -12.16 6.78
CA LEU A 81 -7.48 -12.88 7.03
C LEU A 81 -7.56 -14.31 6.46
N ASN A 82 -7.92 -14.42 5.21
CA ASN A 82 -8.17 -15.65 4.48
C ASN A 82 -6.94 -16.02 3.67
N PRO A 83 -6.48 -17.26 3.74
CA PRO A 83 -5.26 -17.74 3.08
C PRO A 83 -5.27 -17.67 1.55
N GLY A 84 -6.23 -17.00 0.94
CA GLY A 84 -6.46 -16.95 -0.51
C GLY A 84 -6.27 -15.60 -1.21
N ALA A 85 -5.86 -14.51 -0.53
CA ALA A 85 -5.44 -13.28 -1.22
C ALA A 85 -4.46 -13.65 -2.36
N PRO A 86 -4.47 -12.98 -3.52
CA PRO A 86 -3.67 -13.39 -4.66
C PRO A 86 -2.20 -13.42 -4.24
N ARG A 87 -1.75 -14.62 -3.82
CA ARG A 87 -0.44 -14.89 -3.22
C ARG A 87 0.71 -14.34 -4.08
N ARG A 88 0.50 -14.23 -5.40
CA ARG A 88 1.46 -13.64 -6.32
C ARG A 88 1.67 -12.15 -6.13
N MET A 89 0.62 -11.38 -5.81
CA MET A 89 0.74 -9.92 -5.61
C MET A 89 1.36 -9.56 -4.26
N LEU A 90 1.31 -10.47 -3.29
CA LEU A 90 1.94 -10.34 -1.98
C LEU A 90 3.27 -11.12 -1.87
N ALA A 91 3.75 -11.72 -2.95
CA ALA A 91 5.08 -12.33 -2.96
C ALA A 91 6.15 -11.22 -2.95
N LEU A 92 7.17 -11.35 -2.11
CA LEU A 92 8.27 -10.38 -2.04
C LEU A 92 8.87 -10.13 -3.43
N GLU A 93 9.08 -11.19 -4.20
CA GLU A 93 9.66 -11.13 -5.55
C GLU A 93 8.85 -10.26 -6.53
N SER A 94 7.57 -10.02 -6.26
CA SER A 94 6.72 -9.18 -7.13
C SER A 94 7.01 -7.68 -7.03
N CYS A 95 7.56 -7.24 -5.88
CA CYS A 95 7.77 -5.81 -5.60
C CYS A 95 9.14 -5.49 -4.98
N PHE A 96 9.98 -6.50 -4.75
CA PHE A 96 11.26 -6.35 -4.07
C PHE A 96 12.34 -7.22 -4.72
N GLN A 97 13.55 -6.70 -4.81
CA GLN A 97 14.72 -7.37 -5.39
C GLN A 97 16.01 -6.78 -4.79
N PRO A 98 17.19 -7.41 -4.95
CA PRO A 98 18.45 -6.94 -4.35
C PRO A 98 18.77 -5.47 -4.65
N ALA A 99 18.48 -4.99 -5.85
CA ALA A 99 18.69 -3.57 -6.22
C ALA A 99 17.87 -2.57 -5.38
N HIS A 100 16.82 -3.03 -4.69
CA HIS A 100 15.97 -2.22 -3.81
C HIS A 100 16.54 -2.08 -2.39
N ILE A 101 17.80 -2.52 -2.13
CA ILE A 101 18.41 -2.53 -0.80
C ILE A 101 19.56 -1.53 -0.72
N ILE A 102 19.53 -0.68 0.30
CA ILE A 102 20.68 0.09 0.81
C ILE A 102 21.27 -0.73 1.95
N GLU A 103 22.49 -1.27 1.75
CA GLU A 103 23.14 -2.14 2.72
C GLU A 103 23.56 -1.42 4.00
N GLU A 104 23.94 -0.14 3.87
CA GLU A 104 24.27 0.75 4.97
C GLU A 104 23.78 2.16 4.63
N LEU A 105 22.84 2.67 5.43
CA LEU A 105 22.38 4.05 5.36
C LEU A 105 23.44 4.97 5.95
N GLU A 106 23.68 6.10 5.31
CA GLU A 106 24.54 7.18 5.84
C GLU A 106 23.78 8.07 6.83
N ALA A 107 22.46 8.13 6.69
CA ALA A 107 21.60 8.95 7.50
C ALA A 107 21.57 8.52 8.96
N THR A 108 21.68 9.52 9.85
CA THR A 108 21.57 9.37 11.30
C THR A 108 20.30 9.99 11.88
N THR A 109 19.45 10.55 11.02
CA THR A 109 18.20 11.21 11.39
C THR A 109 17.01 10.59 10.65
N LYS A 110 15.83 10.70 11.23
CA LYS A 110 14.57 10.23 10.66
C LYS A 110 14.34 10.77 9.24
N ILE A 111 14.51 12.09 9.05
CA ILE A 111 14.32 12.74 7.74
C ILE A 111 15.34 12.23 6.74
N GLY A 112 16.61 12.14 7.13
CA GLY A 112 17.66 11.61 6.24
C GLY A 112 17.40 10.20 5.78
N VAL A 113 16.92 9.31 6.65
CA VAL A 113 16.52 7.93 6.27
C VAL A 113 15.43 7.96 5.20
N VAL A 114 14.39 8.78 5.39
CA VAL A 114 13.30 8.93 4.41
C VAL A 114 13.84 9.44 3.07
N GLU A 115 14.74 10.42 3.09
CA GLU A 115 15.34 10.99 1.87
C GLU A 115 16.20 9.98 1.12
N GLU A 116 17.00 9.16 1.81
CA GLU A 116 17.82 8.11 1.17
C GLU A 116 16.96 7.01 0.53
N LEU A 117 15.92 6.55 1.23
CA LEU A 117 14.99 5.56 0.70
C LEU A 117 14.22 6.10 -0.52
N ALA A 118 13.76 7.34 -0.46
CA ALA A 118 13.08 8.00 -1.57
C ALA A 118 14.03 8.23 -2.76
N ALA A 119 15.29 8.58 -2.49
CA ALA A 119 16.31 8.73 -3.54
C ALA A 119 16.57 7.40 -4.25
N LEU A 120 16.65 6.28 -3.52
CA LEU A 120 16.76 4.95 -4.12
C LEU A 120 15.53 4.62 -4.97
N ALA A 121 14.32 4.83 -4.45
CA ALA A 121 13.09 4.56 -5.19
C ALA A 121 13.00 5.38 -6.49
N ASN A 122 13.40 6.67 -6.45
CA ASN A 122 13.41 7.53 -7.62
C ASN A 122 14.49 7.11 -8.63
N ARG A 123 15.70 6.79 -8.17
CA ARG A 123 16.80 6.34 -9.04
C ARG A 123 16.46 5.05 -9.79
N LEU A 124 15.67 4.18 -9.17
CA LEU A 124 15.18 2.93 -9.77
C LEU A 124 13.92 3.13 -10.63
N GLY A 125 13.43 4.36 -10.78
CA GLY A 125 12.24 4.68 -11.57
C GLY A 125 10.95 4.09 -10.96
N LEU A 126 10.91 3.87 -9.65
CA LEU A 126 9.76 3.31 -8.93
C LEU A 126 8.73 4.39 -8.55
N VAL A 127 9.21 5.62 -8.37
CA VAL A 127 8.40 6.82 -8.16
C VAL A 127 8.77 7.89 -9.19
N ARG A 128 7.79 8.70 -9.59
CA ARG A 128 7.99 9.77 -10.58
C ARG A 128 8.61 11.02 -9.97
N ASP A 129 8.22 11.34 -8.75
CA ASP A 129 8.68 12.52 -8.01
C ASP A 129 9.20 12.10 -6.63
N LYS A 130 10.52 12.29 -6.44
CA LYS A 130 11.18 12.02 -5.15
C LYS A 130 10.62 12.91 -4.05
N ASN A 131 10.43 14.21 -4.33
CA ASN A 131 10.03 15.18 -3.30
C ASN A 131 8.60 14.91 -2.83
N TRP A 132 7.72 14.54 -3.76
CA TRP A 132 6.39 14.06 -3.39
C TRP A 132 6.47 12.85 -2.46
N PHE A 133 7.29 11.84 -2.79
CA PHE A 133 7.37 10.61 -1.99
C PHE A 133 7.94 10.89 -0.59
N VAL A 134 8.98 11.72 -0.48
CA VAL A 134 9.51 12.20 0.81
C VAL A 134 8.42 12.88 1.62
N GLY A 135 7.70 13.85 1.03
CA GLY A 135 6.63 14.58 1.71
C GLY A 135 5.51 13.67 2.21
N ALA A 136 5.07 12.72 1.36
CA ALA A 136 4.00 11.78 1.70
C ALA A 136 4.38 10.80 2.83
N LEU A 137 5.64 10.34 2.86
CA LEU A 137 6.16 9.49 3.95
C LEU A 137 6.26 10.28 5.26
N ILE A 138 6.79 11.52 5.22
CA ILE A 138 6.91 12.37 6.41
C ILE A 138 5.54 12.75 6.96
N GLU A 139 4.57 13.09 6.09
CA GLU A 139 3.21 13.41 6.50
C GLU A 139 2.57 12.24 7.26
N ARG A 140 2.75 11.01 6.77
CA ARG A 140 2.28 9.79 7.43
C ARG A 140 3.00 9.56 8.76
N GLU A 141 4.30 9.76 8.81
CA GLU A 141 5.12 9.57 10.00
C GLU A 141 4.75 10.54 11.12
N ASN A 142 4.36 11.77 10.78
CA ASN A 142 3.92 12.79 11.74
C ASN A 142 2.58 12.45 12.43
N ILE A 143 1.78 11.57 11.87
CA ILE A 143 0.50 11.14 12.47
C ILE A 143 0.74 10.03 13.49
N MET A 144 1.57 9.06 13.15
CA MET A 144 1.91 7.92 13.99
C MET A 144 3.26 7.34 13.56
N PRO A 145 4.18 7.06 14.49
CA PRO A 145 5.45 6.44 14.17
C PRO A 145 5.29 5.13 13.38
N SER A 146 6.09 4.97 12.35
CA SER A 146 6.16 3.76 11.52
C SER A 146 7.03 2.67 12.14
N ALA A 147 7.80 3.00 13.18
CA ALA A 147 8.64 2.06 13.90
C ALA A 147 7.79 1.21 14.84
N VAL A 148 7.74 -0.10 14.54
CA VAL A 148 6.88 -1.07 15.25
C VAL A 148 7.57 -1.73 16.44
N GLY A 149 8.80 -1.32 16.77
CA GLY A 149 9.67 -1.99 17.74
C GLY A 149 10.56 -3.06 17.11
N ASN A 150 11.34 -3.77 17.92
CA ASN A 150 12.32 -4.76 17.47
C ASN A 150 13.35 -4.21 16.45
N GLY A 151 13.54 -2.89 16.37
CA GLY A 151 14.46 -2.24 15.46
C GLY A 151 14.00 -2.15 14.01
N VAL A 152 12.70 -2.19 13.75
CA VAL A 152 12.13 -2.17 12.40
C VAL A 152 11.09 -1.07 12.24
N ALA A 153 11.08 -0.38 11.09
CA ALA A 153 10.05 0.56 10.68
C ALA A 153 9.46 0.21 9.31
N PHE A 154 8.14 0.41 9.15
CA PHE A 154 7.41 0.21 7.91
C PHE A 154 6.78 1.51 7.44
N LEU A 155 7.55 2.28 6.67
CA LEU A 155 7.10 3.54 6.10
C LEU A 155 6.19 3.29 4.90
N HIS A 156 5.10 4.05 4.84
CA HIS A 156 4.14 4.00 3.73
C HIS A 156 3.43 5.35 3.61
N THR A 157 2.74 5.61 2.51
CA THR A 157 2.04 6.86 2.28
C THR A 157 0.59 6.77 2.75
N LEU A 158 0.00 7.90 3.19
CA LEU A 158 -1.43 7.98 3.56
C LEU A 158 -2.37 7.96 2.37
N TYR A 159 -1.94 8.57 1.27
CA TYR A 159 -2.81 8.87 0.15
C TYR A 159 -2.45 8.04 -1.08
N ARG A 160 -3.49 7.67 -1.81
CA ARG A 160 -3.33 7.10 -3.13
C ARG A 160 -2.93 8.19 -4.12
N HIS A 161 -1.78 8.00 -4.71
CA HIS A 161 -1.33 8.73 -5.87
C HIS A 161 -0.79 7.73 -6.89
N PRO A 162 -1.70 6.97 -7.55
CA PRO A 162 -1.30 5.91 -8.48
C PRO A 162 -0.43 6.43 -9.61
N GLU A 163 -0.59 7.70 -9.98
CA GLU A 163 0.20 8.39 -10.98
C GLU A 163 1.66 8.63 -10.55
N GLN A 164 1.94 8.71 -9.25
CA GLN A 164 3.28 8.93 -8.71
C GLN A 164 4.05 7.61 -8.52
N VAL A 165 3.34 6.51 -8.29
CA VAL A 165 3.91 5.18 -8.13
C VAL A 165 3.86 4.46 -9.48
N VAL A 166 5.01 4.16 -10.08
CA VAL A 166 5.10 3.51 -11.39
C VAL A 166 4.59 2.07 -11.33
N ARG A 167 4.99 1.33 -10.30
CA ARG A 167 4.56 -0.04 -9.97
C ARG A 167 4.64 -0.26 -8.47
N PRO A 168 3.90 -1.21 -7.88
CA PRO A 168 4.08 -1.57 -6.48
C PRO A 168 5.53 -1.95 -6.20
N PHE A 169 6.10 -1.42 -5.11
CA PHE A 169 7.48 -1.68 -4.73
C PHE A 169 7.67 -1.61 -3.22
N MET A 170 8.76 -2.20 -2.78
CA MET A 170 9.34 -2.03 -1.46
C MET A 170 10.83 -1.72 -1.63
N VAL A 171 11.34 -0.79 -0.84
CA VAL A 171 12.79 -0.55 -0.68
C VAL A 171 13.15 -0.74 0.78
N LEU A 172 14.37 -1.21 1.03
CA LEU A 172 14.93 -1.46 2.34
C LEU A 172 16.21 -0.65 2.54
N GLY A 173 16.29 0.05 3.66
CA GLY A 173 17.54 0.61 4.17
C GLY A 173 17.92 -0.07 5.49
N ARG A 174 19.20 -0.42 5.64
CA ARG A 174 19.76 -0.94 6.86
C ARG A 174 20.83 0.02 7.40
N THR A 175 20.93 0.14 8.72
CA THR A 175 22.03 0.82 9.40
C THR A 175 22.51 0.00 10.59
N ARG A 176 23.82 0.03 10.86
CA ARG A 176 24.40 -0.64 12.04
C ARG A 176 24.37 0.22 13.29
N GLN A 177 24.31 1.55 13.12
CA GLN A 177 24.31 2.46 14.26
C GLN A 177 22.92 2.63 14.89
N GLY A 178 21.87 2.33 14.13
CA GLY A 178 20.49 2.60 14.50
C GLY A 178 20.15 4.09 14.45
N VAL A 179 18.88 4.38 14.26
CA VAL A 179 18.35 5.75 14.24
C VAL A 179 17.19 5.84 15.22
N ASP A 180 17.10 6.93 15.98
CA ASP A 180 15.90 7.24 16.74
C ASP A 180 14.75 7.54 15.78
N PHE A 181 13.74 6.67 15.80
CA PHE A 181 12.59 6.71 14.89
C PHE A 181 11.27 6.72 15.67
N ASP A 182 11.27 7.22 16.90
CA ASP A 182 10.11 7.24 17.82
C ASP A 182 9.45 5.85 17.97
N ALA A 183 10.27 4.79 18.01
CA ALA A 183 9.78 3.44 18.17
C ALA A 183 9.00 3.25 19.47
N LEU A 184 7.91 2.49 19.45
CA LEU A 184 7.05 2.25 20.61
C LEU A 184 7.77 1.60 21.80
N ASP A 185 8.86 0.88 21.56
CA ASP A 185 9.70 0.26 22.59
C ASP A 185 10.86 1.17 23.07
N GLY A 186 10.94 2.40 22.56
CA GLY A 186 11.97 3.39 22.89
C GLY A 186 13.38 3.01 22.46
N LYS A 187 13.53 2.04 21.56
CA LYS A 187 14.83 1.56 21.07
C LYS A 187 15.14 2.08 19.67
N PRO A 188 16.44 2.17 19.32
CA PRO A 188 16.83 2.51 17.95
C PRO A 188 16.28 1.55 16.91
N THR A 189 15.98 2.09 15.73
CA THR A 189 15.55 1.35 14.55
C THR A 189 16.73 1.14 13.60
N PHE A 190 16.86 -0.05 13.04
CA PHE A 190 17.98 -0.48 12.20
C PHE A 190 17.58 -0.87 10.79
N LEU A 191 16.32 -1.29 10.60
CA LEU A 191 15.76 -1.72 9.32
C LEU A 191 14.57 -0.86 8.97
N PHE A 192 14.62 -0.24 7.81
CA PHE A 192 13.61 0.70 7.34
C PHE A 192 13.06 0.24 5.99
N PHE A 193 11.81 -0.18 5.98
CA PHE A 193 11.10 -0.54 4.76
C PHE A 193 10.23 0.62 4.32
N ALA A 194 10.38 1.10 3.08
CA ALA A 194 9.45 2.04 2.49
C ALA A 194 8.66 1.38 1.36
N LEU A 195 7.34 1.45 1.47
CA LEU A 195 6.39 0.84 0.55
C LEU A 195 5.75 1.90 -0.34
N GLY A 196 5.84 1.69 -1.64
CA GLY A 196 5.06 2.40 -2.66
C GLY A 196 3.99 1.46 -3.20
N LEU A 197 2.77 1.62 -2.71
CA LEU A 197 1.65 0.75 -3.08
C LEU A 197 0.72 1.51 -4.03
N LYS A 198 0.53 0.97 -5.23
CA LYS A 198 -0.37 1.54 -6.22
C LYS A 198 -1.84 1.32 -5.84
N PHE A 199 -2.09 0.26 -5.04
CA PHE A 199 -3.41 -0.15 -4.60
C PHE A 199 -3.49 -0.14 -3.07
N GLN A 200 -4.38 0.67 -2.51
CA GLN A 200 -4.56 0.80 -1.06
C GLN A 200 -4.98 -0.52 -0.40
N GLU A 201 -5.68 -1.36 -1.15
CA GLU A 201 -6.15 -2.68 -0.70
C GLU A 201 -4.98 -3.62 -0.36
N LEU A 202 -3.80 -3.38 -0.92
CA LEU A 202 -2.59 -4.16 -0.64
C LEU A 202 -1.84 -3.68 0.62
N GLU A 203 -2.16 -2.49 1.14
CA GLU A 203 -1.43 -1.89 2.26
C GLU A 203 -1.53 -2.74 3.53
N LEU A 204 -2.76 -2.98 4.01
CA LEU A 204 -2.96 -3.80 5.21
C LEU A 204 -2.42 -5.23 5.06
N PRO A 205 -2.67 -5.96 3.95
CA PRO A 205 -2.08 -7.26 3.72
C PRO A 205 -0.54 -7.24 3.73
N TRP A 206 0.10 -6.24 3.12
CA TRP A 206 1.56 -6.11 3.15
C TRP A 206 2.07 -5.81 4.56
N LEU A 207 1.48 -4.84 5.25
CA LEU A 207 1.87 -4.49 6.63
C LEU A 207 1.67 -5.67 7.58
N ALA A 208 0.56 -6.40 7.47
CA ALA A 208 0.30 -7.61 8.27
C ALA A 208 1.33 -8.71 7.99
N LYS A 209 1.69 -8.92 6.72
CA LYS A 209 2.71 -9.88 6.32
C LYS A 209 4.08 -9.52 6.90
N LEU A 210 4.50 -8.26 6.74
CA LEU A 210 5.76 -7.77 7.29
C LEU A 210 5.76 -7.85 8.82
N ALA A 211 4.67 -7.48 9.49
CA ALA A 211 4.55 -7.60 10.93
C ALA A 211 4.73 -9.05 11.41
N GLN A 212 4.18 -10.05 10.69
CA GLN A 212 4.39 -11.47 11.01
C GLN A 212 5.85 -11.91 10.78
N MET A 213 6.49 -11.46 9.69
CA MET A 213 7.89 -11.78 9.40
C MET A 213 8.84 -11.21 10.45
N PHE A 214 8.63 -9.95 10.86
CA PHE A 214 9.48 -9.21 11.77
C PHE A 214 9.05 -9.27 13.23
N GLY A 215 7.93 -9.90 13.54
CA GLY A 215 7.56 -10.29 14.89
C GLY A 215 8.50 -11.36 15.50
N ARG A 216 9.36 -11.96 14.68
CA ARG A 216 10.41 -12.91 15.08
C ARG A 216 11.74 -12.19 15.20
N PRO A 217 12.36 -12.10 16.40
CA PRO A 217 13.65 -11.43 16.59
C PRO A 217 14.78 -12.05 15.75
N GLU A 218 14.67 -13.33 15.40
CA GLU A 218 15.64 -14.07 14.59
C GLU A 218 15.74 -13.48 13.18
N THR A 219 14.62 -13.14 12.55
CA THR A 219 14.58 -12.52 11.21
C THR A 219 15.36 -11.21 11.20
N VAL A 220 15.16 -10.36 12.22
CA VAL A 220 15.89 -9.08 12.33
C VAL A 220 17.39 -9.33 12.49
N LYS A 221 17.80 -10.26 13.35
CA LYS A 221 19.22 -10.60 13.57
C LYS A 221 19.89 -11.11 12.31
N GLU A 222 19.22 -11.99 11.56
CA GLU A 222 19.72 -12.52 10.30
C GLU A 222 19.95 -11.42 9.26
N LEU A 223 19.00 -10.48 9.13
CA LEU A 223 19.12 -9.36 8.18
C LEU A 223 20.23 -8.38 8.58
N LEU A 224 20.42 -8.13 9.88
CA LEU A 224 21.48 -7.26 10.37
C LEU A 224 22.86 -7.91 10.18
N ALA A 225 22.96 -9.24 10.28
CA ALA A 225 24.20 -10.00 10.10
C ALA A 225 24.51 -10.29 8.62
N ALA A 226 23.57 -10.18 7.71
CA ALA A 226 23.73 -10.52 6.30
C ALA A 226 24.88 -9.70 5.65
N PRO A 227 25.78 -10.32 4.88
CA PRO A 227 26.98 -9.65 4.40
C PRO A 227 26.77 -8.69 3.23
N GLY A 228 25.61 -8.72 2.58
CA GLY A 228 25.30 -7.84 1.44
C GLY A 228 23.84 -7.95 1.00
N ARG A 229 23.47 -7.19 -0.02
CA ARG A 229 22.08 -7.09 -0.49
C ARG A 229 21.48 -8.40 -0.96
N GLU A 230 22.26 -9.23 -1.61
CA GLU A 230 21.84 -10.56 -2.07
C GLU A 230 21.51 -11.48 -0.90
N ALA A 231 22.34 -11.45 0.13
CA ALA A 231 22.13 -12.24 1.35
C ALA A 231 20.91 -11.71 2.15
N ILE A 232 20.74 -10.39 2.24
CA ILE A 232 19.55 -9.77 2.84
C ILE A 232 18.28 -10.22 2.10
N PHE A 233 18.31 -10.16 0.78
CA PHE A 233 17.16 -10.56 -0.05
C PHE A 233 16.83 -12.04 0.13
N GLU A 234 17.84 -12.93 0.12
CA GLU A 234 17.61 -14.36 0.29
C GLU A 234 17.11 -14.71 1.70
N SER A 235 17.62 -14.05 2.74
CA SER A 235 17.09 -14.20 4.11
C SER A 235 15.62 -13.81 4.20
N LEU A 236 15.22 -12.70 3.55
CA LEU A 236 13.82 -12.29 3.49
C LEU A 236 12.94 -13.30 2.74
N ARG A 237 13.43 -13.84 1.61
CA ARG A 237 12.72 -14.89 0.86
C ARG A 237 12.56 -16.16 1.69
N GLN A 238 13.59 -16.55 2.41
CA GLN A 238 13.54 -17.74 3.26
C GLN A 238 12.56 -17.56 4.42
N ALA A 239 12.55 -16.38 5.08
CA ALA A 239 11.57 -16.05 6.10
C ALA A 239 10.14 -16.08 5.53
N GLU A 240 9.93 -15.52 4.33
CA GLU A 240 8.65 -15.57 3.63
C GLU A 240 8.19 -17.00 3.36
N ARG A 241 9.04 -17.83 2.77
CA ARG A 241 8.72 -19.24 2.44
C ARG A 241 8.40 -20.07 3.69
N THR A 242 9.09 -19.80 4.78
CA THR A 242 8.87 -20.50 6.06
C THR A 242 7.53 -20.15 6.69
N LEU A 243 7.13 -18.88 6.62
CA LEU A 243 5.90 -18.38 7.23
C LEU A 243 4.67 -18.55 6.33
N PHE A 244 4.87 -18.47 5.01
CA PHE A 244 3.81 -18.48 4.01
C PHE A 244 4.10 -19.54 2.93
N PRO A 245 4.14 -20.83 3.27
CA PRO A 245 4.45 -21.89 2.32
C PRO A 245 3.45 -21.89 1.16
N VAL A 246 3.98 -21.95 -0.06
CA VAL A 246 3.15 -22.14 -1.26
C VAL A 246 2.74 -23.60 -1.28
N LYS A 247 1.43 -23.86 -1.12
CA LYS A 247 0.84 -25.18 -1.32
C LYS A 247 0.62 -25.45 -2.79
#